data_ef2c8a15c688519b76ecb85e2440e802
#
_entry.id   ef2c8a15c688519b76ecb85e2440e802
#
_cell.length_a   1.000
_cell.length_b   1.000
_cell.length_c   1.000
_cell.angle_alpha   90.00
_cell.angle_beta   90.00
_cell.angle_gamma   90.00
#
_symmetry.space_group_name_H-M   'P 1'
#
loop_
_entity.id
_entity.type
_entity.pdbx_description
1 polymer ?
#
loop_
_entity_poly.entity_id
_entity_poly.type
_entity_poly.pdbx_seq_one_letter_code
_entity_poly.pdbx_strand_id
1 'polypeptide(L)'
;MAESEEELKSLLMKVKEEREKVGLKLNIQKTKIMASSPITSWEIDGETVETVSDFILGGSKITADSDCSHEIKRRLLLGRKVMTNRDSIFKSRDITLPTKVCLVKAMVFPVVVYGCESWTVKKAEHQTTDAFELWCWRRLLRVPWTARRSNQSKGDQSWVFIGRTDAEAETPILWLPDAKS
;
A
#
# COMPACT_ATOMS: atom_id res chain seq x y z
N MET A 1 -1.22 19.31 7.16
CA MET A 1 -0.51 19.78 5.95
C MET A 1 -0.63 21.29 5.93
N ALA A 2 0.35 21.97 5.41
CA ALA A 2 0.36 23.44 5.34
C ALA A 2 0.68 23.86 3.91
N GLU A 3 0.14 24.99 3.48
CA GLU A 3 0.34 25.53 2.12
C GLU A 3 1.57 26.45 2.04
N SER A 4 2.04 26.96 3.19
CA SER A 4 3.23 27.80 3.30
C SER A 4 4.13 27.39 4.45
N GLU A 5 5.39 27.87 4.41
CA GLU A 5 6.37 27.64 5.48
C GLU A 5 5.96 28.31 6.77
N GLU A 6 5.39 29.52 6.71
CA GLU A 6 4.91 30.26 7.89
C GLU A 6 3.74 29.53 8.56
N GLU A 7 2.82 29.01 7.76
CA GLU A 7 1.69 28.23 8.25
C GLU A 7 2.19 26.97 8.96
N LEU A 8 3.16 26.27 8.36
CA LEU A 8 3.76 25.09 8.96
C LEU A 8 4.44 25.39 10.30
N LYS A 9 5.18 26.50 10.37
CA LYS A 9 5.79 26.97 11.63
C LYS A 9 4.73 27.25 12.70
N SER A 10 3.65 27.96 12.33
CA SER A 10 2.56 28.25 13.26
C SER A 10 1.89 26.98 13.79
N LEU A 11 1.59 26.03 12.90
CA LEU A 11 1.01 24.73 13.27
C LEU A 11 1.92 23.95 14.21
N LEU A 12 3.21 23.93 13.92
CA LEU A 12 4.19 23.21 14.75
C LEU A 12 4.31 23.81 16.14
N MET A 13 4.34 25.15 16.26
CA MET A 13 4.36 25.82 17.55
C MET A 13 3.12 25.50 18.37
N LYS A 14 1.93 25.51 17.77
CA LYS A 14 0.69 25.08 18.44
C LYS A 14 0.77 23.63 18.93
N VAL A 15 1.25 22.72 18.09
CA VAL A 15 1.43 21.30 18.47
C VAL A 15 2.42 21.17 19.61
N LYS A 16 3.50 21.95 19.63
CA LYS A 16 4.49 21.96 20.69
C LYS A 16 3.86 22.43 22.01
N GLU A 17 3.17 23.56 22.01
CA GLU A 17 2.49 24.12 23.20
C GLU A 17 1.47 23.11 23.80
N GLU A 18 0.62 22.51 22.94
CA GLU A 18 -0.38 21.54 23.41
C GLU A 18 0.26 20.26 23.98
N ARG A 19 1.37 19.82 23.41
CA ARG A 19 2.11 18.66 23.92
C ARG A 19 2.82 18.94 25.25
N GLU A 20 3.38 20.13 25.44
CA GLU A 20 4.02 20.53 26.70
C GLU A 20 3.02 20.53 27.85
N LYS A 21 1.76 20.92 27.61
CA LYS A 21 0.69 20.87 28.64
C LYS A 21 0.43 19.46 29.16
N VAL A 22 0.67 18.42 28.34
CA VAL A 22 0.52 17.01 28.73
C VAL A 22 1.86 16.33 29.05
N GLY A 23 2.95 17.10 29.20
CA GLY A 23 4.27 16.59 29.56
C GLY A 23 5.03 15.88 28.45
N LEU A 24 4.61 16.01 27.18
CA LEU A 24 5.27 15.41 26.03
C LEU A 24 6.23 16.40 25.37
N LYS A 25 7.45 15.95 25.08
CA LYS A 25 8.46 16.74 24.35
C LYS A 25 8.51 16.31 22.88
N LEU A 26 8.69 17.29 21.99
CA LEU A 26 8.93 17.02 20.57
C LEU A 26 10.33 16.43 20.39
N ASN A 27 10.43 15.30 19.71
CA ASN A 27 11.73 14.71 19.36
C ASN A 27 12.15 15.24 17.97
N ILE A 28 13.02 16.25 17.96
CA ILE A 28 13.46 16.94 16.74
C ILE A 28 14.20 15.99 15.80
N GLN A 29 15.03 15.08 16.33
CA GLN A 29 15.78 14.10 15.52
C GLN A 29 14.87 13.11 14.76
N LYS A 30 13.67 12.83 15.31
CA LYS A 30 12.66 11.98 14.66
C LYS A 30 11.65 12.77 13.84
N THR A 31 11.64 14.09 13.97
CA THR A 31 10.78 14.98 13.19
C THR A 31 11.40 15.18 11.83
N LYS A 32 10.61 15.01 10.78
CA LYS A 32 11.03 15.19 9.40
C LYS A 32 10.06 16.08 8.67
N ILE A 33 10.58 16.89 7.78
CA ILE A 33 9.79 17.78 6.94
C ILE A 33 9.84 17.26 5.51
N MET A 34 8.70 17.22 4.87
CA MET A 34 8.56 16.89 3.47
C MET A 34 7.86 18.06 2.76
N ALA A 35 8.47 18.53 1.69
CA ALA A 35 7.92 19.60 0.88
C ALA A 35 7.97 19.26 -0.60
N SER A 36 7.04 19.80 -1.38
CA SER A 36 7.00 19.66 -2.83
C SER A 36 8.01 20.56 -3.55
N SER A 37 8.49 21.61 -2.86
CA SER A 37 9.54 22.52 -3.32
C SER A 37 10.80 22.36 -2.47
N PRO A 38 11.99 22.63 -3.02
CA PRO A 38 13.23 22.53 -2.24
C PRO A 38 13.25 23.57 -1.12
N ILE A 39 13.33 23.07 0.13
CA ILE A 39 13.55 23.89 1.33
C ILE A 39 15.04 23.81 1.65
N THR A 40 15.70 24.95 1.83
CA THR A 40 17.15 25.03 2.02
C THR A 40 17.60 24.60 3.41
N SER A 41 16.87 24.97 4.45
CA SER A 41 17.09 24.54 5.84
C SER A 41 15.91 24.89 6.70
N TRP A 42 15.59 24.05 7.68
CA TRP A 42 14.53 24.31 8.62
C TRP A 42 15.02 24.03 10.05
N GLU A 43 14.76 24.97 10.94
CA GLU A 43 15.21 24.88 12.32
C GLU A 43 14.02 24.96 13.28
N ILE A 44 14.08 24.14 14.32
CA ILE A 44 13.15 24.15 15.44
C ILE A 44 14.01 24.25 16.72
N ASP A 45 13.79 25.28 17.54
CA ASP A 45 14.54 25.52 18.76
C ASP A 45 16.07 25.57 18.57
N GLY A 46 16.55 26.04 17.42
CA GLY A 46 17.98 26.08 17.08
C GLY A 46 18.57 24.74 16.62
N GLU A 47 17.76 23.69 16.49
CA GLU A 47 18.18 22.41 15.91
C GLU A 47 17.64 22.28 14.48
N THR A 48 18.49 21.84 13.57
CA THR A 48 18.14 21.62 12.16
C THR A 48 17.26 20.38 12.02
N VAL A 49 16.14 20.50 11.31
CA VAL A 49 15.24 19.40 11.01
C VAL A 49 15.57 18.81 9.64
N GLU A 50 15.63 17.50 9.58
CA GLU A 50 15.91 16.78 8.32
C GLU A 50 14.76 16.95 7.33
N THR A 51 15.11 17.44 6.12
CA THR A 51 14.16 17.50 4.99
C THR A 51 14.30 16.22 4.17
N VAL A 52 13.19 15.54 3.92
CA VAL A 52 13.17 14.27 3.19
C VAL A 52 12.23 14.33 1.99
N SER A 53 12.56 13.59 0.94
CA SER A 53 11.72 13.42 -0.25
C SER A 53 10.62 12.37 -0.06
N ASP A 54 10.85 11.45 0.86
CA ASP A 54 9.90 10.39 1.22
C ASP A 54 10.07 9.95 2.67
N PHE A 55 9.04 9.38 3.25
CA PHE A 55 9.10 8.75 4.56
C PHE A 55 7.99 7.69 4.73
N ILE A 56 8.12 6.87 5.77
CA ILE A 56 7.13 5.83 6.08
C ILE A 56 6.26 6.30 7.23
N LEU A 57 4.99 6.56 6.96
CA LEU A 57 3.98 6.92 7.95
C LEU A 57 2.96 5.78 8.08
N GLY A 58 2.76 5.27 9.30
CA GLY A 58 1.80 4.19 9.55
C GLY A 58 2.07 2.92 8.71
N GLY A 59 3.33 2.71 8.29
CA GLY A 59 3.71 1.60 7.44
C GLY A 59 3.52 1.81 5.93
N SER A 60 2.99 2.96 5.49
CA SER A 60 2.89 3.35 4.08
C SER A 60 3.96 4.35 3.71
N LYS A 61 4.56 4.19 2.53
CA LYS A 61 5.55 5.13 2.00
C LYS A 61 4.83 6.31 1.36
N ILE A 62 5.11 7.51 1.86
CA ILE A 62 4.60 8.78 1.32
C ILE A 62 5.74 9.50 0.65
N THR A 63 5.50 10.09 -0.52
CA THR A 63 6.46 10.85 -1.33
C THR A 63 6.00 12.28 -1.50
N ALA A 64 6.93 13.21 -1.65
CA ALA A 64 6.65 14.63 -1.81
C ALA A 64 5.88 14.98 -3.09
N ASP A 65 6.04 14.16 -4.13
CA ASP A 65 5.32 14.27 -5.41
C ASP A 65 3.92 13.65 -5.41
N SER A 66 3.50 13.08 -4.27
CA SER A 66 2.24 12.35 -4.11
C SER A 66 2.08 11.16 -5.09
N ASP A 67 3.19 10.63 -5.66
CA ASP A 67 3.16 9.47 -6.55
C ASP A 67 3.15 8.17 -5.74
N CYS A 68 2.03 7.45 -5.80
CA CYS A 68 1.83 6.19 -5.11
C CYS A 68 2.53 5.00 -5.79
N SER A 69 3.10 5.16 -6.98
CA SER A 69 3.71 4.06 -7.76
C SER A 69 4.80 3.31 -6.99
N HIS A 70 5.59 4.04 -6.20
CA HIS A 70 6.64 3.45 -5.37
C HIS A 70 6.07 2.59 -4.24
N GLU A 71 5.02 3.07 -3.58
CA GLU A 71 4.37 2.31 -2.51
C GLU A 71 3.65 1.08 -3.07
N ILE A 72 2.93 1.20 -4.18
CA ILE A 72 2.27 0.08 -4.85
C ILE A 72 3.28 -1.01 -5.20
N LYS A 73 4.40 -0.66 -5.83
CA LYS A 73 5.49 -1.60 -6.14
C LYS A 73 6.04 -2.27 -4.88
N ARG A 74 6.27 -1.50 -3.81
CA ARG A 74 6.74 -2.01 -2.53
C ARG A 74 5.75 -3.02 -1.92
N ARG A 75 4.46 -2.72 -1.94
CA ARG A 75 3.40 -3.60 -1.43
C ARG A 75 3.30 -4.89 -2.22
N LEU A 76 3.37 -4.82 -3.54
CA LEU A 76 3.38 -6.00 -4.40
C LEU A 76 4.60 -6.90 -4.12
N LEU A 77 5.78 -6.31 -3.86
CA LEU A 77 6.97 -7.07 -3.47
C LEU A 77 6.79 -7.74 -2.10
N LEU A 78 6.19 -7.05 -1.12
CA LEU A 78 5.87 -7.64 0.18
C LEU A 78 4.87 -8.79 0.04
N GLY A 79 3.81 -8.62 -0.76
CA GLY A 79 2.86 -9.69 -1.07
C GLY A 79 3.54 -10.90 -1.72
N ARG A 80 4.46 -10.69 -2.66
CA ARG A 80 5.27 -11.76 -3.26
C ARG A 80 6.12 -12.49 -2.21
N LYS A 81 6.74 -11.75 -1.30
CA LYS A 81 7.54 -12.32 -0.21
C LYS A 81 6.68 -13.18 0.71
N VAL A 82 5.50 -12.70 1.11
CA VAL A 82 4.55 -13.47 1.94
C VAL A 82 4.13 -14.75 1.23
N MET A 83 3.77 -14.68 -0.05
CA MET A 83 3.37 -15.82 -0.86
C MET A 83 4.50 -16.85 -1.00
N THR A 84 5.74 -16.38 -1.19
CA THR A 84 6.92 -17.25 -1.34
C THR A 84 7.32 -17.90 -0.01
N ASN A 85 7.28 -17.16 1.09
CA ASN A 85 7.63 -17.71 2.42
C ASN A 85 6.68 -18.82 2.89
N ARG A 86 5.48 -18.90 2.30
CA ARG A 86 4.47 -19.93 2.61
C ARG A 86 4.33 -20.99 1.52
N ASP A 87 5.33 -21.11 0.68
CA ASP A 87 5.32 -22.02 -0.47
C ASP A 87 5.11 -23.49 -0.06
N SER A 88 5.63 -23.90 1.10
CA SER A 88 5.40 -25.24 1.67
C SER A 88 3.92 -25.53 1.91
N ILE A 89 3.18 -24.55 2.44
CA ILE A 89 1.74 -24.66 2.68
C ILE A 89 0.98 -24.72 1.35
N PHE A 90 1.31 -23.84 0.43
CA PHE A 90 0.63 -23.77 -0.88
C PHE A 90 0.96 -24.99 -1.76
N LYS A 91 2.11 -25.63 -1.57
CA LYS A 91 2.52 -26.85 -2.27
C LYS A 91 2.04 -28.13 -1.60
N SER A 92 1.62 -28.10 -0.33
CA SER A 92 1.10 -29.31 0.35
C SER A 92 -0.08 -29.90 -0.42
N ARG A 93 -0.16 -31.24 -0.46
CA ARG A 93 -1.30 -31.98 -1.03
C ARG A 93 -2.42 -32.18 0.00
N ASP A 94 -2.08 -32.09 1.28
CA ASP A 94 -3.01 -32.33 2.38
C ASP A 94 -3.98 -31.16 2.61
N ILE A 95 -3.64 -29.99 2.07
CA ILE A 95 -4.45 -28.78 2.21
C ILE A 95 -5.29 -28.62 0.95
N THR A 96 -6.61 -28.51 1.13
CA THR A 96 -7.57 -28.34 0.03
C THR A 96 -7.40 -27.00 -0.69
N LEU A 97 -7.78 -26.96 -1.98
CA LEU A 97 -7.70 -25.73 -2.75
C LEU A 97 -8.52 -24.57 -2.15
N PRO A 98 -9.78 -24.76 -1.69
CA PRO A 98 -10.53 -23.69 -1.03
C PRO A 98 -9.80 -23.11 0.19
N THR A 99 -9.20 -23.96 1.03
CA THR A 99 -8.42 -23.51 2.19
C THR A 99 -7.22 -22.66 1.76
N LYS A 100 -6.50 -23.09 0.72
CA LYS A 100 -5.39 -22.30 0.17
C LYS A 100 -5.84 -20.95 -0.36
N VAL A 101 -6.98 -20.88 -1.03
CA VAL A 101 -7.59 -19.63 -1.49
C VAL A 101 -7.91 -18.72 -0.32
N CYS A 102 -8.53 -19.24 0.75
CA CYS A 102 -8.78 -18.47 1.97
C CYS A 102 -7.48 -17.92 2.59
N LEU A 103 -6.41 -18.73 2.61
CA LEU A 103 -5.12 -18.28 3.14
C LEU A 103 -4.50 -17.15 2.30
N VAL A 104 -4.56 -17.24 0.97
CA VAL A 104 -4.08 -16.14 0.10
C VAL A 104 -4.84 -14.86 0.37
N LYS A 105 -6.18 -14.93 0.49
CA LYS A 105 -7.02 -13.78 0.79
C LYS A 105 -6.76 -13.19 2.17
N ALA A 106 -6.56 -14.02 3.17
CA ALA A 106 -6.37 -13.57 4.55
C ALA A 106 -4.95 -13.07 4.83
N MET A 107 -3.94 -13.52 4.07
CA MET A 107 -2.53 -13.27 4.41
C MET A 107 -1.77 -12.48 3.35
N VAL A 108 -2.08 -12.65 2.08
CA VAL A 108 -1.33 -12.03 0.99
C VAL A 108 -1.99 -10.71 0.57
N PHE A 109 -3.28 -10.73 0.26
CA PHE A 109 -3.98 -9.55 -0.22
C PHE A 109 -4.05 -8.40 0.78
N PRO A 110 -4.28 -8.61 2.09
CA PRO A 110 -4.26 -7.50 3.05
C PRO A 110 -2.91 -6.79 3.13
N VAL A 111 -1.81 -7.49 2.90
CA VAL A 111 -0.48 -6.87 2.84
C VAL A 111 -0.34 -5.97 1.61
N VAL A 112 -0.92 -6.38 0.49
CA VAL A 112 -0.87 -5.62 -0.77
C VAL A 112 -1.75 -4.38 -0.73
N VAL A 113 -2.97 -4.50 -0.21
CA VAL A 113 -3.96 -3.40 -0.20
C VAL A 113 -3.85 -2.50 1.03
N TYR A 114 -2.92 -2.75 1.95
CA TYR A 114 -2.77 -1.94 3.14
C TYR A 114 -2.43 -0.49 2.80
N GLY A 115 -3.25 0.45 3.23
CA GLY A 115 -3.10 1.88 2.98
C GLY A 115 -3.53 2.33 1.57
N CYS A 116 -4.23 1.44 0.83
CA CYS A 116 -4.64 1.75 -0.56
C CYS A 116 -5.74 2.83 -0.64
N GLU A 117 -6.41 3.14 0.46
CA GLU A 117 -7.43 4.18 0.56
C GLU A 117 -6.90 5.58 0.22
N SER A 118 -5.58 5.78 0.34
CA SER A 118 -4.92 7.04 0.02
C SER A 118 -4.26 7.05 -1.36
N TRP A 119 -4.38 5.95 -2.15
CA TRP A 119 -3.66 5.85 -3.41
C TRP A 119 -4.45 6.42 -4.58
N THR A 120 -3.77 7.24 -5.38
CA THR A 120 -4.25 7.61 -6.71
C THR A 120 -3.68 6.61 -7.72
N VAL A 121 -4.46 5.57 -8.06
CA VAL A 121 -3.98 4.46 -8.88
C VAL A 121 -4.08 4.79 -10.35
N LYS A 122 -2.96 4.75 -11.08
CA LYS A 122 -2.87 4.96 -12.52
C LYS A 122 -3.21 3.65 -13.26
N LYS A 123 -3.63 3.74 -14.53
CA LYS A 123 -3.98 2.57 -15.36
C LYS A 123 -2.85 1.53 -15.44
N ALA A 124 -1.60 1.96 -15.53
CA ALA A 124 -0.44 1.07 -15.56
C ALA A 124 -0.27 0.28 -14.25
N GLU A 125 -0.64 0.86 -13.13
CA GLU A 125 -0.57 0.23 -11.81
C GLU A 125 -1.68 -0.81 -11.62
N HIS A 126 -2.87 -0.56 -12.15
CA HIS A 126 -3.92 -1.57 -12.23
C HIS A 126 -3.43 -2.82 -12.96
N GLN A 127 -2.79 -2.64 -14.13
CA GLN A 127 -2.22 -3.77 -14.88
C GLN A 127 -1.19 -4.54 -14.09
N THR A 128 -0.34 -3.83 -13.31
CA THR A 128 0.69 -4.45 -12.47
C THR A 128 0.06 -5.24 -11.31
N THR A 129 -1.00 -4.72 -10.72
CA THR A 129 -1.75 -5.38 -9.66
C THR A 129 -2.49 -6.61 -10.19
N ASP A 130 -3.14 -6.51 -11.36
CA ASP A 130 -3.78 -7.64 -12.05
C ASP A 130 -2.76 -8.75 -12.38
N ALA A 131 -1.58 -8.36 -12.85
CA ALA A 131 -0.50 -9.31 -13.12
C ALA A 131 0.01 -10.01 -11.86
N PHE A 132 0.07 -9.31 -10.72
CA PHE A 132 0.39 -9.90 -9.43
C PHE A 132 -0.68 -10.89 -8.97
N GLU A 133 -1.95 -10.54 -9.09
CA GLU A 133 -3.05 -11.43 -8.75
C GLU A 133 -3.00 -12.71 -9.58
N LEU A 134 -2.85 -12.56 -10.91
CA LEU A 134 -2.70 -13.70 -11.81
C LEU A 134 -1.51 -14.58 -11.44
N TRP A 135 -0.38 -13.98 -11.04
CA TRP A 135 0.80 -14.70 -10.56
C TRP A 135 0.48 -15.51 -9.28
N CYS A 136 -0.26 -14.95 -8.33
CA CYS A 136 -0.69 -15.66 -7.12
C CYS A 136 -1.53 -16.89 -7.47
N TRP A 137 -2.53 -16.73 -8.33
CA TRP A 137 -3.41 -17.82 -8.74
C TRP A 137 -2.68 -18.90 -9.53
N ARG A 138 -1.82 -18.53 -10.47
CA ARG A 138 -0.99 -19.50 -11.21
C ARG A 138 -0.10 -20.30 -10.29
N ARG A 139 0.51 -19.66 -9.30
CA ARG A 139 1.35 -20.33 -8.32
C ARG A 139 0.56 -21.30 -7.46
N LEU A 140 -0.63 -20.91 -7.03
CA LEU A 140 -1.54 -21.74 -6.24
C LEU A 140 -1.99 -22.98 -7.03
N LEU A 141 -2.37 -22.78 -8.29
CA LEU A 141 -2.84 -23.84 -9.18
C LEU A 141 -1.70 -24.63 -9.85
N ARG A 142 -0.45 -24.29 -9.56
CA ARG A 142 0.75 -24.91 -10.17
C ARG A 142 0.76 -24.86 -11.70
N VAL A 143 0.20 -23.83 -12.28
CA VAL A 143 0.20 -23.62 -13.73
C VAL A 143 1.49 -22.93 -14.14
N PRO A 144 2.34 -23.53 -14.98
CA PRO A 144 3.56 -22.88 -15.46
C PRO A 144 3.20 -21.64 -16.29
N TRP A 145 4.06 -20.64 -16.26
CA TRP A 145 3.85 -19.39 -17.00
C TRP A 145 3.79 -19.59 -18.52
N THR A 146 4.43 -20.66 -19.02
CA THR A 146 4.44 -21.07 -20.44
C THR A 146 3.11 -21.67 -20.91
N ALA A 147 2.25 -22.13 -20.00
CA ALA A 147 0.96 -22.65 -20.36
C ALA A 147 0.06 -21.51 -20.89
N ARG A 148 -0.25 -21.56 -22.19
CA ARG A 148 -1.22 -20.65 -22.86
C ARG A 148 -2.65 -20.98 -22.40
N ARG A 149 -2.98 -20.81 -21.15
CA ARG A 149 -4.38 -20.83 -20.70
C ARG A 149 -4.92 -19.42 -20.77
N SER A 150 -6.03 -19.26 -21.51
CA SER A 150 -6.76 -18.00 -21.55
C SER A 150 -7.20 -17.60 -20.13
N ASN A 151 -7.41 -16.31 -19.91
CA ASN A 151 -7.94 -15.79 -18.63
C ASN A 151 -9.37 -16.29 -18.34
N GLN A 152 -9.98 -17.07 -19.24
CA GLN A 152 -11.26 -17.76 -19.06
C GLN A 152 -11.26 -18.82 -17.95
N SER A 153 -10.09 -19.32 -17.52
CA SER A 153 -10.03 -20.16 -16.31
C SER A 153 -10.27 -19.39 -15.00
N LYS A 154 -10.53 -18.09 -15.06
CA LYS A 154 -11.15 -17.29 -13.99
C LYS A 154 -12.63 -17.64 -13.77
N GLY A 155 -13.18 -18.57 -14.57
CA GLY A 155 -14.61 -18.73 -14.87
C GLY A 155 -15.51 -19.22 -13.75
N ASP A 156 -15.01 -19.76 -12.63
CA ASP A 156 -15.89 -20.25 -11.56
C ASP A 156 -15.65 -19.63 -10.19
N GLN A 157 -14.70 -18.72 -10.08
CA GLN A 157 -14.52 -17.89 -8.90
C GLN A 157 -14.03 -16.52 -9.36
N SER A 158 -14.95 -15.72 -9.93
CA SER A 158 -14.67 -14.34 -10.30
C SER A 158 -14.48 -13.52 -9.05
N TRP A 159 -13.24 -13.35 -8.66
CA TRP A 159 -12.85 -12.38 -7.66
C TRP A 159 -12.67 -11.06 -8.40
N VAL A 160 -13.73 -10.28 -8.41
CA VAL A 160 -13.68 -8.92 -8.95
C VAL A 160 -12.91 -8.08 -7.94
N PHE A 161 -11.80 -7.52 -8.40
CA PHE A 161 -11.25 -6.32 -7.79
C PHE A 161 -12.35 -5.26 -7.90
N ILE A 162 -13.03 -4.96 -6.81
CA ILE A 162 -14.04 -3.89 -6.81
C ILE A 162 -13.30 -2.57 -6.89
N GLY A 163 -13.21 -2.06 -8.10
CA GLY A 163 -12.53 -0.84 -8.46
C GLY A 163 -12.54 -0.61 -9.97
N ARG A 164 -13.24 -1.47 -10.70
CA ARG A 164 -13.43 -1.33 -12.15
C ARG A 164 -14.88 -0.95 -12.48
N THR A 165 -15.26 0.24 -12.13
CA THR A 165 -16.26 0.97 -12.89
C THR A 165 -15.57 2.19 -13.46
N ASP A 166 -15.57 2.34 -14.78
CA ASP A 166 -15.02 3.48 -15.53
C ASP A 166 -15.78 4.80 -15.26
N ALA A 167 -16.42 4.91 -14.11
CA ALA A 167 -17.11 6.12 -13.65
C ALA A 167 -17.01 6.19 -12.13
N GLU A 168 -16.36 7.30 -11.68
CA GLU A 168 -16.28 7.76 -10.29
C GLU A 168 -15.15 7.16 -9.43
N ALA A 169 -14.01 7.83 -9.50
CA ALA A 169 -12.89 7.72 -8.61
C ALA A 169 -13.23 8.24 -7.22
N GLU A 170 -13.74 7.39 -6.30
CA GLU A 170 -13.72 7.73 -4.85
C GLU A 170 -14.14 6.58 -3.91
N THR A 171 -14.01 5.31 -4.32
CA THR A 171 -14.30 4.22 -3.38
C THR A 171 -13.05 3.40 -3.04
N PRO A 172 -12.82 3.08 -1.75
CA PRO A 172 -11.69 2.24 -1.35
C PRO A 172 -11.83 0.86 -2.00
N ILE A 173 -10.68 0.31 -2.40
CA ILE A 173 -10.59 -1.04 -3.00
C ILE A 173 -11.01 -2.05 -1.94
N LEU A 174 -12.24 -2.52 -2.01
CA LEU A 174 -12.78 -3.55 -1.14
C LEU A 174 -12.81 -4.89 -1.89
N TRP A 175 -12.25 -5.93 -1.29
CA TRP A 175 -12.33 -7.29 -1.77
C TRP A 175 -13.65 -7.91 -1.27
N LEU A 176 -14.68 -7.96 -2.11
CA LEU A 176 -15.91 -8.68 -1.80
C LEU A 176 -15.97 -9.99 -2.59
N PRO A 177 -16.42 -11.10 -1.99
CA PRO A 177 -16.76 -12.30 -2.75
C PRO A 177 -18.05 -12.05 -3.54
N ASP A 178 -18.07 -12.48 -4.80
CA ASP A 178 -19.30 -12.51 -5.58
C ASP A 178 -20.35 -13.36 -4.84
N ALA A 179 -21.41 -12.72 -4.40
CA ALA A 179 -22.59 -13.39 -3.89
C ALA A 179 -23.39 -13.95 -5.09
N LYS A 180 -22.96 -15.10 -5.59
CA LYS A 180 -23.85 -15.95 -6.39
C LYS A 180 -23.80 -17.35 -5.79
N SER A 181 -24.88 -17.60 -5.06
CA SER A 181 -25.36 -18.92 -4.73
C SER A 181 -25.70 -19.75 -5.98
#